data_23a8d9ef624da306fb0c65bb9d186152
#
_entry.id   23a8d9ef624da306fb0c65bb9d186152
#
_cell.length_a   1.000
_cell.length_b   1.000
_cell.length_c   1.000
_cell.angle_alpha   90.00
_cell.angle_beta   90.00
_cell.angle_gamma   90.00
#
_symmetry.space_group_name_H-M   'P 1'
#
loop_
_entity.id
_entity.type
_entity.pdbx_description
1 polymer ?
#
loop_
_entity_poly.entity_id
_entity_poly.type
_entity_poly.pdbx_seq_one_letter_code
_entity_poly.pdbx_strand_id
1 'polypeptide(L)'
;VPTTLSQSDLPGLDLIHRGKVRDVYALPGNRLLMVATDRLSAFDVVLPDPIPGKGEMLTQISNFWFGKTAHIIPNHLTGEDVASVLPPGVDAALYAKRAVVAKRLKPVPVEAIARGYIIGSGWKSYKATGDICGIKLPEGLQQAAKLPEPIFTPSTKAAVGDHDENVSFDAVVALVGEDMANAVRKATLAIYAWAAAYAAERGVIIADTKFEFGTDENGVLHIMDEMLTPDSSRFWPADEYQVGISPPSYDKQFVRDYLEQIGWNKTPPAPKVPEDVIDGTAAKYAEALDKLAGIRLD
;
A
#
# COMPACT_ATOMS: atom_id res chain seq x y z
N VAL A 1 -16.23 -3.27 -19.23
CA VAL A 1 -16.13 -2.97 -17.78
C VAL A 1 -15.54 -4.20 -17.13
N PRO A 2 -14.44 -4.08 -16.36
CA PRO A 2 -13.84 -5.23 -15.68
C PRO A 2 -14.87 -5.92 -14.77
N THR A 3 -14.81 -7.24 -14.70
CA THR A 3 -15.67 -7.99 -13.79
C THR A 3 -15.30 -7.67 -12.35
N THR A 4 -16.26 -7.17 -11.57
CA THR A 4 -16.05 -6.80 -10.18
C THR A 4 -15.97 -8.04 -9.30
N LEU A 5 -14.95 -8.12 -8.44
CA LEU A 5 -14.75 -9.18 -7.47
C LEU A 5 -14.73 -8.62 -6.04
N SER A 6 -15.80 -8.81 -5.30
CA SER A 6 -15.85 -8.39 -3.88
C SER A 6 -15.28 -9.43 -2.92
N GLN A 7 -15.37 -10.71 -3.29
CA GLN A 7 -14.88 -11.82 -2.49
C GLN A 7 -14.47 -12.96 -3.40
N SER A 8 -13.28 -13.51 -3.18
CA SER A 8 -12.85 -14.70 -3.91
C SER A 8 -13.50 -15.96 -3.37
N ASP A 9 -13.70 -16.93 -4.25
CA ASP A 9 -14.15 -18.26 -3.93
C ASP A 9 -13.34 -19.28 -4.75
N LEU A 10 -12.43 -19.98 -4.07
CA LEU A 10 -11.50 -20.93 -4.67
C LEU A 10 -11.63 -22.30 -3.96
N PRO A 11 -12.65 -23.11 -4.30
CA PRO A 11 -12.89 -24.39 -3.65
C PRO A 11 -11.68 -25.33 -3.76
N GLY A 12 -11.29 -25.93 -2.65
CA GLY A 12 -10.15 -26.83 -2.58
C GLY A 12 -8.82 -26.16 -2.20
N LEU A 13 -8.76 -24.83 -2.20
CA LEU A 13 -7.65 -24.09 -1.58
C LEU A 13 -7.98 -23.70 -0.15
N ASP A 14 -6.96 -23.66 0.70
CA ASP A 14 -7.08 -23.28 2.11
C ASP A 14 -7.01 -21.75 2.24
N LEU A 15 -8.13 -21.11 2.51
CA LEU A 15 -8.20 -19.68 2.81
C LEU A 15 -7.66 -19.44 4.22
N ILE A 16 -6.47 -18.88 4.33
CA ILE A 16 -5.80 -18.63 5.62
C ILE A 16 -6.04 -17.23 6.18
N HIS A 17 -6.38 -16.26 5.30
CA HIS A 17 -6.67 -14.91 5.73
C HIS A 17 -7.56 -14.19 4.72
N ARG A 18 -8.57 -13.49 5.24
CA ARG A 18 -9.39 -12.54 4.48
C ARG A 18 -9.26 -11.17 5.11
N GLY A 19 -8.43 -10.33 4.49
CA GLY A 19 -8.19 -8.96 4.93
C GLY A 19 -9.28 -7.98 4.46
N LYS A 20 -9.06 -6.71 4.71
CA LYS A 20 -9.98 -5.63 4.28
C LYS A 20 -10.16 -5.58 2.76
N VAL A 21 -9.11 -5.89 2.00
CA VAL A 21 -9.10 -5.77 0.53
C VAL A 21 -8.52 -6.99 -0.20
N ARG A 22 -7.85 -7.91 0.50
CA ARG A 22 -7.20 -9.08 -0.09
C ARG A 22 -7.59 -10.38 0.60
N ASP A 23 -7.64 -11.45 -0.18
CA ASP A 23 -7.83 -12.81 0.28
C ASP A 23 -6.54 -13.60 0.04
N VAL A 24 -6.10 -14.36 1.03
CA VAL A 24 -4.84 -15.11 1.00
C VAL A 24 -5.10 -16.59 1.21
N TYR A 25 -4.62 -17.41 0.28
CA TYR A 25 -4.73 -18.87 0.31
C TYR A 25 -3.35 -19.50 0.47
N ALA A 26 -3.29 -20.56 1.26
CA ALA A 26 -2.08 -21.40 1.34
C ALA A 26 -1.95 -22.29 0.11
N LEU A 27 -0.74 -22.41 -0.41
CA LEU A 27 -0.38 -23.34 -1.47
C LEU A 27 0.70 -24.31 -0.98
N PRO A 28 0.82 -25.51 -1.58
CA PRO A 28 1.92 -26.41 -1.29
C PRO A 28 3.29 -25.78 -1.53
N GLY A 29 4.33 -26.23 -0.83
CA GLY A 29 5.70 -25.77 -1.02
C GLY A 29 5.97 -24.39 -0.42
N ASN A 30 5.32 -24.06 0.69
CA ASN A 30 5.52 -22.81 1.42
C ASN A 30 5.25 -21.55 0.56
N ARG A 31 4.18 -21.60 -0.20
CA ARG A 31 3.72 -20.52 -1.09
C ARG A 31 2.34 -20.03 -0.69
N LEU A 32 1.99 -18.88 -1.20
CA LEU A 32 0.70 -18.24 -1.04
C LEU A 32 0.11 -17.86 -2.40
N LEU A 33 -1.21 -17.93 -2.52
CA LEU A 33 -1.96 -17.22 -3.56
C LEU A 33 -2.62 -16.01 -2.91
N MET A 34 -2.24 -14.82 -3.34
CA MET A 34 -2.79 -13.57 -2.84
C MET A 34 -3.70 -12.96 -3.89
N VAL A 35 -4.97 -12.76 -3.54
CA VAL A 35 -5.98 -12.21 -4.44
C VAL A 35 -6.38 -10.83 -3.98
N ALA A 36 -6.13 -9.82 -4.82
CA ALA A 36 -6.63 -8.46 -4.61
C ALA A 36 -8.09 -8.37 -5.10
N THR A 37 -8.97 -8.05 -4.18
CA THR A 37 -10.39 -7.83 -4.49
C THR A 37 -10.67 -6.37 -4.82
N ASP A 38 -11.88 -6.07 -5.23
CA ASP A 38 -12.32 -4.70 -5.50
C ASP A 38 -12.95 -4.02 -4.27
N ARG A 39 -12.85 -4.67 -3.10
CA ARG A 39 -13.27 -4.06 -1.84
C ARG A 39 -12.47 -2.79 -1.59
N LEU A 40 -13.12 -1.78 -1.04
CA LEU A 40 -12.51 -0.56 -0.56
C LEU A 40 -12.71 -0.44 0.94
N SER A 41 -11.68 -0.07 1.66
CA SER A 41 -11.79 0.35 3.04
C SER A 41 -11.44 1.83 3.20
N ALA A 42 -12.22 2.53 4.02
CA ALA A 42 -11.93 3.89 4.41
C ALA A 42 -12.14 4.02 5.93
N PHE A 43 -11.25 4.75 6.61
CA PHE A 43 -11.28 4.90 8.05
C PHE A 43 -11.35 3.53 8.79
N ASP A 44 -10.61 2.54 8.29
CA ASP A 44 -10.54 1.16 8.77
C ASP A 44 -11.84 0.33 8.65
N VAL A 45 -12.83 0.83 7.94
CA VAL A 45 -14.10 0.14 7.68
C VAL A 45 -14.20 -0.25 6.21
N VAL A 46 -14.57 -1.50 5.93
CA VAL A 46 -14.84 -1.97 4.57
C VAL A 46 -16.19 -1.41 4.11
N LEU A 47 -16.19 -0.77 2.93
CA LEU A 47 -17.39 -0.18 2.34
C LEU A 47 -18.22 -1.26 1.63
N PRO A 48 -19.57 -1.10 1.56
CA PRO A 48 -20.43 -2.08 0.90
C PRO A 48 -20.25 -2.12 -0.62
N ASP A 49 -19.81 -0.99 -1.21
CA ASP A 49 -19.69 -0.86 -2.66
C ASP A 49 -18.23 -1.04 -3.08
N PRO A 50 -17.92 -2.03 -3.95
CA PRO A 50 -16.57 -2.22 -4.48
C PRO A 50 -16.25 -1.16 -5.54
N ILE A 51 -14.95 -0.95 -5.77
CA ILE A 51 -14.44 -0.11 -6.85
C ILE A 51 -14.07 -1.01 -8.04
N PRO A 52 -14.80 -0.96 -9.16
CA PRO A 52 -14.55 -1.83 -10.31
C PRO A 52 -13.11 -1.74 -10.81
N GLY A 53 -12.46 -2.89 -10.96
CA GLY A 53 -11.08 -3.00 -11.44
C GLY A 53 -9.99 -2.64 -10.42
N LYS A 54 -10.36 -2.24 -9.21
CA LYS A 54 -9.37 -1.83 -8.17
C LYS A 54 -8.32 -2.90 -7.92
N GLY A 55 -8.74 -4.15 -7.72
CA GLY A 55 -7.82 -5.26 -7.45
C GLY A 55 -6.82 -5.48 -8.58
N GLU A 56 -7.26 -5.38 -9.82
CA GLU A 56 -6.38 -5.48 -10.98
C GLU A 56 -5.41 -4.31 -11.06
N MET A 57 -5.89 -3.08 -10.91
CA MET A 57 -5.05 -1.87 -10.97
C MET A 57 -3.96 -1.89 -9.90
N LEU A 58 -4.29 -2.20 -8.66
CA LEU A 58 -3.32 -2.26 -7.57
C LEU A 58 -2.29 -3.36 -7.77
N THR A 59 -2.72 -4.55 -8.23
CA THR A 59 -1.81 -5.65 -8.51
C THR A 59 -0.83 -5.30 -9.62
N GLN A 60 -1.30 -4.69 -10.71
CA GLN A 60 -0.44 -4.29 -11.82
C GLN A 60 0.56 -3.20 -11.43
N ILE A 61 0.15 -2.20 -10.65
CA ILE A 61 1.07 -1.19 -10.10
C ILE A 61 2.13 -1.84 -9.22
N SER A 62 1.71 -2.69 -8.29
CA SER A 62 2.62 -3.35 -7.35
C SER A 62 3.64 -4.23 -8.07
N ASN A 63 3.19 -5.05 -9.02
CA ASN A 63 4.06 -5.92 -9.83
C ASN A 63 5.06 -5.11 -10.67
N PHE A 64 4.63 -3.99 -11.23
CA PHE A 64 5.52 -3.07 -11.94
C PHE A 64 6.68 -2.61 -11.04
N TRP A 65 6.37 -2.16 -9.82
CA TRP A 65 7.39 -1.69 -8.88
C TRP A 65 8.31 -2.81 -8.38
N PHE A 66 7.76 -4.00 -8.10
CA PHE A 66 8.59 -5.15 -7.73
C PHE A 66 9.61 -5.46 -8.82
N GLY A 67 9.22 -5.41 -10.08
CA GLY A 67 10.15 -5.61 -11.21
C GLY A 67 11.21 -4.51 -11.30
N LYS A 68 10.81 -3.25 -11.14
CA LYS A 68 11.72 -2.09 -11.25
C LYS A 68 12.72 -1.98 -10.11
N THR A 69 12.38 -2.46 -8.92
CA THR A 69 13.21 -2.37 -7.71
C THR A 69 13.93 -3.66 -7.34
N ALA A 70 13.86 -4.69 -8.18
CA ALA A 70 14.51 -5.97 -7.96
C ALA A 70 16.04 -5.87 -7.77
N HIS A 71 16.67 -4.83 -8.32
CA HIS A 71 18.09 -4.56 -8.12
C HIS A 71 18.43 -3.99 -6.73
N ILE A 72 17.44 -3.56 -5.96
CA ILE A 72 17.62 -3.03 -4.60
C ILE A 72 17.43 -4.12 -3.56
N ILE A 73 16.36 -4.92 -3.70
CA ILE A 73 16.01 -5.97 -2.75
C ILE A 73 15.18 -7.05 -3.45
N PRO A 74 15.33 -8.34 -3.08
CA PRO A 74 14.43 -9.38 -3.55
C PRO A 74 13.00 -9.13 -3.04
N ASN A 75 12.02 -9.64 -3.79
CA ASN A 75 10.61 -9.58 -3.42
C ASN A 75 10.00 -10.98 -3.32
N HIS A 76 8.78 -11.06 -2.82
CA HIS A 76 8.11 -12.32 -2.54
C HIS A 76 7.52 -13.02 -3.77
N LEU A 77 7.45 -12.40 -4.93
CA LEU A 77 6.85 -13.01 -6.11
C LEU A 77 7.65 -14.22 -6.57
N THR A 78 6.96 -15.31 -6.90
CA THR A 78 7.60 -16.52 -7.44
C THR A 78 7.78 -16.47 -8.96
N GLY A 79 7.01 -15.62 -9.64
CA GLY A 79 6.93 -15.58 -11.11
C GLY A 79 6.07 -16.68 -11.73
N GLU A 80 5.42 -17.53 -10.91
CA GLU A 80 4.52 -18.57 -11.39
C GLU A 80 3.25 -17.98 -11.98
N ASP A 81 2.75 -18.63 -13.03
CA ASP A 81 1.44 -18.28 -13.61
C ASP A 81 0.32 -18.63 -12.61
N VAL A 82 -0.52 -17.64 -12.33
CA VAL A 82 -1.69 -17.80 -11.44
C VAL A 82 -2.59 -18.93 -11.89
N ALA A 83 -2.82 -19.08 -13.21
CA ALA A 83 -3.65 -20.15 -13.74
C ALA A 83 -3.18 -21.56 -13.34
N SER A 84 -1.87 -21.74 -13.14
CA SER A 84 -1.27 -23.04 -12.78
C SER A 84 -1.63 -23.52 -11.38
N VAL A 85 -2.09 -22.65 -10.50
CA VAL A 85 -2.42 -22.96 -9.10
C VAL A 85 -3.91 -22.87 -8.78
N LEU A 86 -4.72 -22.44 -9.73
CA LEU A 86 -6.16 -22.33 -9.53
C LEU A 86 -6.83 -23.71 -9.54
N PRO A 87 -7.90 -23.90 -8.74
CA PRO A 87 -8.69 -25.13 -8.75
C PRO A 87 -9.37 -25.36 -10.10
N PRO A 88 -9.69 -26.63 -10.45
CA PRO A 88 -10.48 -26.94 -11.64
C PRO A 88 -11.84 -26.22 -11.62
N GLY A 89 -12.28 -25.74 -12.81
CA GLY A 89 -13.58 -25.07 -12.97
C GLY A 89 -13.60 -23.59 -12.57
N VAL A 90 -12.50 -23.05 -12.10
CA VAL A 90 -12.36 -21.61 -11.80
C VAL A 90 -12.01 -20.86 -13.09
N ASP A 91 -12.67 -19.72 -13.31
CA ASP A 91 -12.32 -18.84 -14.43
C ASP A 91 -10.98 -18.16 -14.18
N ALA A 92 -9.93 -18.66 -14.83
CA ALA A 92 -8.58 -18.11 -14.70
C ALA A 92 -8.48 -16.64 -15.13
N ALA A 93 -9.29 -16.20 -16.08
CA ALA A 93 -9.26 -14.80 -16.55
C ALA A 93 -9.65 -13.81 -15.44
N LEU A 94 -10.54 -14.22 -14.53
CA LEU A 94 -10.97 -13.40 -13.40
C LEU A 94 -9.81 -13.10 -12.43
N TYR A 95 -8.85 -14.00 -12.31
CA TYR A 95 -7.74 -13.91 -11.34
C TYR A 95 -6.41 -13.51 -11.96
N ALA A 96 -6.23 -13.63 -13.26
CA ALA A 96 -4.95 -13.46 -13.94
C ALA A 96 -4.26 -12.10 -13.67
N LYS A 97 -5.04 -11.02 -13.59
CA LYS A 97 -4.52 -9.66 -13.41
C LYS A 97 -4.58 -9.16 -11.96
N ARG A 98 -5.28 -9.89 -11.07
CA ARG A 98 -5.54 -9.46 -9.68
C ARG A 98 -4.93 -10.36 -8.61
N ALA A 99 -4.29 -11.43 -9.00
CA ALA A 99 -3.68 -12.37 -8.08
C ALA A 99 -2.19 -12.56 -8.38
N VAL A 100 -1.45 -13.00 -7.37
CA VAL A 100 -0.03 -13.35 -7.47
C VAL A 100 0.25 -14.60 -6.67
N VAL A 101 1.23 -15.40 -7.14
CA VAL A 101 1.81 -16.49 -6.36
C VAL A 101 3.05 -15.95 -5.67
N ALA A 102 3.10 -16.06 -4.36
CA ALA A 102 4.15 -15.50 -3.53
C ALA A 102 4.80 -16.56 -2.64
N LYS A 103 6.05 -16.32 -2.28
CA LYS A 103 6.72 -17.07 -1.19
C LYS A 103 6.03 -16.70 0.13
N ARG A 104 5.84 -17.70 0.98
CA ARG A 104 5.39 -17.46 2.35
C ARG A 104 6.61 -17.11 3.20
N LEU A 105 6.73 -15.84 3.56
CA LEU A 105 7.84 -15.31 4.34
C LEU A 105 7.46 -15.20 5.82
N LYS A 106 8.49 -15.18 6.69
CA LYS A 106 8.30 -14.82 8.09
C LYS A 106 8.20 -13.29 8.18
N PRO A 107 7.06 -12.70 8.57
CA PRO A 107 6.91 -11.26 8.61
C PRO A 107 7.87 -10.61 9.61
N VAL A 108 8.44 -9.47 9.21
CA VAL A 108 9.05 -8.52 10.15
C VAL A 108 7.88 -7.70 10.74
N PRO A 109 7.72 -7.68 12.09
CA PRO A 109 6.51 -7.12 12.72
C PRO A 109 6.54 -5.58 12.81
N VAL A 110 6.93 -4.93 11.71
CA VAL A 110 7.07 -3.48 11.60
C VAL A 110 6.50 -3.05 10.26
N GLU A 111 5.74 -1.98 10.24
CA GLU A 111 5.41 -1.26 9.03
C GLU A 111 6.51 -0.24 8.73
N ALA A 112 7.14 -0.38 7.57
CA ALA A 112 8.27 0.44 7.16
C ALA A 112 7.79 1.63 6.33
N ILE A 113 7.82 2.83 6.91
CA ILE A 113 7.31 4.04 6.28
C ILE A 113 8.47 4.95 5.92
N ALA A 114 8.51 5.39 4.66
CA ALA A 114 9.38 6.47 4.20
C ALA A 114 8.54 7.71 3.94
N ARG A 115 9.03 8.86 4.38
CA ARG A 115 8.39 10.16 4.15
C ARG A 115 9.39 11.11 3.50
N GLY A 116 9.01 11.65 2.35
CA GLY A 116 9.75 12.74 1.70
C GLY A 116 9.07 14.09 1.86
N TYR A 117 7.80 14.07 2.31
CA TYR A 117 6.96 15.24 2.55
C TYR A 117 6.23 15.08 3.86
N ILE A 118 5.87 16.19 4.49
CA ILE A 118 5.21 16.18 5.79
C ILE A 118 3.69 16.28 5.65
N ILE A 119 2.99 15.16 5.86
CA ILE A 119 1.54 15.05 5.69
C ILE A 119 0.98 13.94 6.62
N GLY A 120 -0.33 13.89 6.78
CA GLY A 120 -1.01 12.83 7.52
C GLY A 120 -0.59 12.74 8.98
N SER A 121 -0.30 11.54 9.48
CA SER A 121 0.12 11.34 10.87
C SER A 121 1.46 12.00 11.17
N GLY A 122 2.36 12.09 10.19
CA GLY A 122 3.62 12.84 10.32
C GLY A 122 3.40 14.32 10.55
N TRP A 123 2.46 14.94 9.84
CA TRP A 123 2.09 16.33 10.06
C TRP A 123 1.48 16.56 11.45
N LYS A 124 0.61 15.65 11.89
CA LYS A 124 0.02 15.72 13.24
C LYS A 124 1.10 15.64 14.32
N SER A 125 2.04 14.71 14.21
CA SER A 125 3.16 14.56 15.14
C SER A 125 4.04 15.81 15.17
N TYR A 126 4.45 16.31 14.01
CA TYR A 126 5.27 17.51 13.90
C TYR A 126 4.61 18.73 14.53
N LYS A 127 3.32 18.96 14.30
CA LYS A 127 2.60 20.08 14.93
C LYS A 127 2.56 19.96 16.45
N ALA A 128 2.51 18.77 16.98
CA ALA A 128 2.44 18.52 18.42
C ALA A 128 3.79 18.69 19.12
N THR A 129 4.87 18.19 18.50
CA THR A 129 6.17 18.04 19.19
C THR A 129 7.39 18.54 18.41
N GLY A 130 7.24 18.91 17.12
CA GLY A 130 8.36 19.31 16.26
C GLY A 130 9.18 18.13 15.72
N ASP A 131 8.76 16.91 16.01
CA ASP A 131 9.42 15.69 15.55
C ASP A 131 8.45 14.67 14.94
N ILE A 132 9.02 13.65 14.30
CA ILE A 132 8.29 12.45 13.87
C ILE A 132 9.13 11.24 14.27
N CYS A 133 8.58 10.32 15.04
CA CYS A 133 9.28 9.13 15.53
C CYS A 133 10.61 9.44 16.23
N GLY A 134 10.69 10.55 16.95
CA GLY A 134 11.91 11.03 17.60
C GLY A 134 12.91 11.75 16.68
N ILE A 135 12.61 11.86 15.39
CA ILE A 135 13.44 12.61 14.42
C ILE A 135 13.02 14.08 14.47
N LYS A 136 13.91 14.94 14.97
CA LYS A 136 13.67 16.38 14.98
C LYS A 136 13.74 16.95 13.57
N LEU A 137 12.74 17.77 13.22
CA LEU A 137 12.64 18.44 11.94
C LEU A 137 12.85 19.96 12.11
N PRO A 138 13.23 20.66 11.02
CA PRO A 138 13.34 22.11 11.05
C PRO A 138 12.05 22.79 11.51
N GLU A 139 12.17 23.90 12.21
CA GLU A 139 11.04 24.74 12.59
C GLU A 139 10.40 25.41 11.35
N GLY A 140 9.10 25.71 11.43
CA GLY A 140 8.39 26.46 10.42
C GLY A 140 7.98 25.68 9.18
N LEU A 141 8.07 24.35 9.19
CA LEU A 141 7.52 23.55 8.10
C LEU A 141 6.01 23.67 8.04
N GLN A 142 5.49 23.82 6.83
CA GLN A 142 4.04 23.82 6.57
C GLN A 142 3.58 22.45 6.13
N GLN A 143 2.27 22.22 6.19
CA GLN A 143 1.64 21.00 5.66
C GLN A 143 2.05 20.75 4.20
N ALA A 144 2.35 19.52 3.86
CA ALA A 144 2.81 19.09 2.55
C ALA A 144 4.18 19.64 2.12
N ALA A 145 4.94 20.29 3.01
CA ALA A 145 6.29 20.71 2.69
C ALA A 145 7.21 19.52 2.41
N LYS A 146 8.09 19.69 1.44
CA LYS A 146 9.16 18.72 1.18
C LYS A 146 10.16 18.74 2.34
N LEU A 147 10.51 17.58 2.85
CA LEU A 147 11.52 17.43 3.88
C LEU A 147 12.93 17.65 3.29
N PRO A 148 13.90 18.11 4.10
CA PRO A 148 15.29 18.27 3.64
C PRO A 148 15.89 16.99 3.08
N GLU A 149 15.54 15.85 3.69
CA GLU A 149 15.86 14.51 3.24
C GLU A 149 14.71 13.56 3.56
N PRO A 150 14.54 12.44 2.83
CA PRO A 150 13.60 11.41 3.21
C PRO A 150 13.93 10.82 4.58
N ILE A 151 12.90 10.56 5.38
CA ILE A 151 13.04 9.98 6.71
C ILE A 151 12.33 8.64 6.82
N PHE A 152 12.86 7.77 7.67
CA PHE A 152 12.25 6.49 8.04
C PHE A 152 11.44 6.65 9.32
N THR A 153 10.13 6.47 9.23
CA THR A 153 9.18 6.70 10.33
C THR A 153 8.32 5.45 10.54
N PRO A 154 8.87 4.41 11.17
CA PRO A 154 8.18 3.12 11.30
C PRO A 154 6.97 3.19 12.20
N SER A 155 6.06 2.23 12.02
CA SER A 155 5.00 1.93 12.99
C SER A 155 5.00 0.45 13.35
N THR A 156 4.52 0.14 14.54
CA THR A 156 4.25 -1.25 14.92
C THR A 156 2.90 -1.68 14.38
N LYS A 157 2.80 -2.96 14.02
CA LYS A 157 1.49 -3.56 13.71
C LYS A 157 0.71 -3.73 15.00
N ALA A 158 -0.42 -3.05 15.08
CA ALA A 158 -1.33 -3.19 16.22
C ALA A 158 -2.01 -4.58 16.24
N ALA A 159 -2.44 -5.00 17.41
CA ALA A 159 -3.36 -6.12 17.53
C ALA A 159 -4.69 -5.81 16.80
N VAL A 160 -5.42 -6.85 16.42
CA VAL A 160 -6.72 -6.68 15.75
C VAL A 160 -7.65 -5.83 16.61
N GLY A 161 -8.00 -4.65 16.09
CA GLY A 161 -8.90 -3.69 16.79
C GLY A 161 -8.19 -2.45 17.36
N ASP A 162 -6.87 -2.43 17.40
CA ASP A 162 -6.08 -1.28 17.80
C ASP A 162 -5.57 -0.52 16.57
N HIS A 163 -5.08 0.71 16.78
CA HIS A 163 -4.46 1.52 15.72
C HIS A 163 -2.94 1.32 15.72
N ASP A 164 -2.35 1.31 14.52
CA ASP A 164 -0.91 1.29 14.36
C ASP A 164 -0.29 2.55 14.98
N GLU A 165 0.75 2.37 15.78
CA GLU A 165 1.45 3.47 16.44
C GLU A 165 2.82 3.73 15.82
N ASN A 166 3.07 5.00 15.50
CA ASN A 166 4.41 5.44 15.10
C ASN A 166 5.38 5.23 16.27
N VAL A 167 6.52 4.60 15.98
CA VAL A 167 7.53 4.29 16.97
C VAL A 167 8.90 4.81 16.53
N SER A 168 9.81 4.99 17.49
CA SER A 168 11.19 5.36 17.18
C SER A 168 11.97 4.21 16.52
N PHE A 169 13.07 4.54 15.85
CA PHE A 169 13.99 3.54 15.34
C PHE A 169 14.55 2.64 16.46
N ASP A 170 14.84 3.20 17.63
CA ASP A 170 15.30 2.42 18.79
C ASP A 170 14.27 1.40 19.25
N ALA A 171 12.99 1.72 19.17
CA ALA A 171 11.93 0.77 19.47
C ALA A 171 11.89 -0.38 18.46
N VAL A 172 12.17 -0.11 17.18
CA VAL A 172 12.31 -1.15 16.15
C VAL A 172 13.52 -2.03 16.44
N VAL A 173 14.65 -1.44 16.82
CA VAL A 173 15.86 -2.20 17.22
C VAL A 173 15.57 -3.13 18.40
N ALA A 174 14.83 -2.64 19.40
CA ALA A 174 14.43 -3.47 20.54
C ALA A 174 13.53 -4.65 20.14
N LEU A 175 12.71 -4.46 19.10
CA LEU A 175 11.75 -5.46 18.62
C LEU A 175 12.38 -6.53 17.73
N VAL A 176 13.24 -6.14 16.77
CA VAL A 176 13.75 -7.01 15.71
C VAL A 176 15.26 -7.19 15.70
N GLY A 177 16.00 -6.48 16.54
CA GLY A 177 17.47 -6.43 16.55
C GLY A 177 18.04 -5.34 15.64
N GLU A 178 19.27 -4.94 15.93
CA GLU A 178 19.93 -3.82 15.24
C GLU A 178 20.17 -4.09 13.75
N ASP A 179 20.67 -5.28 13.40
CA ASP A 179 20.97 -5.62 12.01
C ASP A 179 19.70 -5.64 11.14
N MET A 180 18.63 -6.24 11.64
CA MET A 180 17.35 -6.27 10.94
C MET A 180 16.74 -4.87 10.82
N ALA A 181 16.75 -4.09 11.88
CA ALA A 181 16.24 -2.72 11.88
C ALA A 181 16.98 -1.85 10.87
N ASN A 182 18.31 -1.94 10.82
CA ASN A 182 19.13 -1.23 9.84
C ASN A 182 18.87 -1.70 8.41
N ALA A 183 18.72 -3.00 8.18
CA ALA A 183 18.43 -3.55 6.86
C ALA A 183 17.08 -3.07 6.33
N VAL A 184 16.04 -3.07 7.16
CA VAL A 184 14.71 -2.58 6.80
C VAL A 184 14.73 -1.08 6.50
N ARG A 185 15.37 -0.28 7.34
CA ARG A 185 15.51 1.16 7.13
C ARG A 185 16.23 1.48 5.83
N LYS A 186 17.37 0.84 5.61
CA LYS A 186 18.17 1.03 4.39
C LYS A 186 17.39 0.69 3.13
N ALA A 187 16.73 -0.46 3.11
CA ALA A 187 15.92 -0.89 1.97
C ALA A 187 14.75 0.08 1.72
N THR A 188 14.04 0.47 2.77
CA THR A 188 12.91 1.40 2.69
C THR A 188 13.31 2.73 2.08
N LEU A 189 14.38 3.35 2.56
CA LEU A 189 14.86 4.63 2.05
C LEU A 189 15.43 4.52 0.63
N ALA A 190 16.12 3.44 0.30
CA ALA A 190 16.65 3.21 -1.04
C ALA A 190 15.53 3.04 -2.08
N ILE A 191 14.52 2.24 -1.76
CA ILE A 191 13.35 2.05 -2.64
C ILE A 191 12.61 3.38 -2.82
N TYR A 192 12.34 4.09 -1.72
CA TYR A 192 11.65 5.37 -1.79
C TYR A 192 12.41 6.38 -2.66
N ALA A 193 13.70 6.56 -2.47
CA ALA A 193 14.50 7.50 -3.23
C ALA A 193 14.49 7.19 -4.74
N TRP A 194 14.65 5.92 -5.09
CA TRP A 194 14.62 5.49 -6.48
C TRP A 194 13.24 5.69 -7.11
N ALA A 195 12.19 5.27 -6.42
CA ALA A 195 10.81 5.38 -6.91
C ALA A 195 10.33 6.83 -7.00
N ALA A 196 10.69 7.68 -6.03
CA ALA A 196 10.34 9.09 -6.03
C ALA A 196 10.97 9.82 -7.22
N ALA A 197 12.24 9.53 -7.55
CA ALA A 197 12.90 10.09 -8.73
C ALA A 197 12.24 9.61 -10.03
N TYR A 198 11.92 8.31 -10.13
CA TYR A 198 11.21 7.74 -11.28
C TYR A 198 9.83 8.38 -11.49
N ALA A 199 9.05 8.53 -10.42
CA ALA A 199 7.72 9.11 -10.46
C ALA A 199 7.75 10.61 -10.81
N ALA A 200 8.74 11.35 -10.31
CA ALA A 200 8.89 12.78 -10.60
C ALA A 200 9.06 13.07 -12.09
N GLU A 201 9.79 12.24 -12.81
CA GLU A 201 9.94 12.34 -14.26
C GLU A 201 8.60 12.14 -15.02
N ARG A 202 7.60 11.58 -14.36
CA ARG A 202 6.26 11.30 -14.89
C ARG A 202 5.18 12.20 -14.30
N GLY A 203 5.60 13.28 -13.65
CA GLY A 203 4.69 14.26 -13.07
C GLY A 203 3.95 13.79 -11.82
N VAL A 204 4.49 12.81 -11.10
CA VAL A 204 3.91 12.28 -9.86
C VAL A 204 4.89 12.47 -8.69
N ILE A 205 4.40 13.03 -7.60
CA ILE A 205 5.12 13.11 -6.33
C ILE A 205 4.69 11.94 -5.46
N ILE A 206 5.65 11.16 -4.97
CA ILE A 206 5.43 10.18 -3.91
C ILE A 206 5.73 10.88 -2.59
N ALA A 207 4.69 11.27 -1.86
CA ALA A 207 4.86 12.00 -0.60
C ALA A 207 5.36 11.10 0.52
N ASP A 208 4.74 9.97 0.68
CA ASP A 208 5.12 8.91 1.61
C ASP A 208 4.63 7.55 1.10
N THR A 209 5.19 6.50 1.67
CA THR A 209 4.83 5.13 1.34
C THR A 209 5.09 4.19 2.52
N LYS A 210 4.35 3.11 2.57
CA LYS A 210 4.44 2.06 3.57
C LYS A 210 4.79 0.73 2.92
N PHE A 211 5.82 0.07 3.44
CA PHE A 211 6.25 -1.25 3.01
C PHE A 211 6.13 -2.28 4.12
N GLU A 212 6.00 -3.52 3.71
CA GLU A 212 6.12 -4.69 4.57
C GLU A 212 7.29 -5.56 4.11
N PHE A 213 8.00 -6.12 5.08
CA PHE A 213 9.14 -7.00 4.84
C PHE A 213 8.96 -8.34 5.53
N GLY A 214 9.62 -9.33 5.00
CA GLY A 214 9.69 -10.65 5.59
C GLY A 214 11.02 -11.31 5.27
N THR A 215 11.33 -12.40 5.96
CA THR A 215 12.53 -13.19 5.72
C THR A 215 12.16 -14.57 5.20
N ASP A 216 13.00 -15.11 4.30
CA ASP A 216 12.90 -16.49 3.88
C ASP A 216 13.53 -17.45 4.91
N GLU A 217 13.55 -18.74 4.60
CA GLU A 217 14.12 -19.78 5.44
C GLU A 217 15.63 -19.63 5.72
N ASN A 218 16.33 -18.87 4.86
CA ASN A 218 17.75 -18.55 5.01
C ASN A 218 17.99 -17.22 5.72
N GLY A 219 16.94 -16.56 6.19
CA GLY A 219 17.03 -15.26 6.83
C GLY A 219 17.21 -14.08 5.86
N VAL A 220 17.07 -14.29 4.57
CA VAL A 220 17.20 -13.23 3.56
C VAL A 220 15.97 -12.31 3.58
N LEU A 221 16.20 -11.01 3.71
CA LEU A 221 15.15 -10.00 3.73
C LEU A 221 14.55 -9.81 2.33
N HIS A 222 13.22 -9.84 2.27
CA HIS A 222 12.41 -9.59 1.08
C HIS A 222 11.39 -8.49 1.35
N ILE A 223 11.11 -7.67 0.36
CA ILE A 223 9.91 -6.86 0.37
C ILE A 223 8.71 -7.73 -0.03
N MET A 224 7.58 -7.54 0.61
CA MET A 224 6.39 -8.34 0.40
C MET A 224 5.11 -7.51 0.44
N ASP A 225 3.98 -8.17 0.25
CA ASP A 225 2.64 -7.65 0.31
C ASP A 225 2.28 -6.80 -0.91
N GLU A 226 2.22 -5.51 -0.79
CA GLU A 226 2.04 -4.58 -1.90
C GLU A 226 3.11 -3.48 -1.87
N MET A 227 3.32 -2.84 -3.00
CA MET A 227 4.38 -1.88 -3.15
C MET A 227 3.95 -0.69 -3.99
N LEU A 228 4.06 0.51 -3.40
CA LEU A 228 3.88 1.78 -4.11
C LEU A 228 2.58 1.87 -4.90
N THR A 229 1.48 1.51 -4.25
CA THR A 229 0.13 1.63 -4.76
C THR A 229 -0.56 2.86 -4.17
N PRO A 230 -1.67 3.33 -4.76
CA PRO A 230 -2.48 4.38 -4.15
C PRO A 230 -3.06 4.04 -2.77
N ASP A 231 -3.13 2.76 -2.40
CA ASP A 231 -3.57 2.33 -1.05
C ASP A 231 -2.45 2.38 -0.02
N SER A 232 -1.21 2.13 -0.42
CA SER A 232 -0.03 2.11 0.47
C SER A 232 0.79 3.41 0.44
N SER A 233 0.48 4.32 -0.48
CA SER A 233 1.28 5.52 -0.74
C SER A 233 0.40 6.73 -0.98
N ARG A 234 0.93 7.93 -0.72
CA ARG A 234 0.33 9.17 -1.19
C ARG A 234 1.01 9.61 -2.48
N PHE A 235 0.26 9.56 -3.58
CA PHE A 235 0.68 10.05 -4.88
C PHE A 235 -0.02 11.37 -5.18
N TRP A 236 0.74 12.41 -5.45
CA TRP A 236 0.22 13.72 -5.80
C TRP A 236 0.55 14.08 -7.24
N PRO A 237 -0.39 14.66 -8.00
CA PRO A 237 -0.08 15.32 -9.25
C PRO A 237 0.91 16.45 -9.00
N ALA A 238 2.08 16.42 -9.68
CA ALA A 238 3.12 17.42 -9.44
C ALA A 238 2.69 18.84 -9.85
N ASP A 239 1.84 18.96 -10.88
CA ASP A 239 1.30 20.23 -11.37
C ASP A 239 0.21 20.84 -10.47
N GLU A 240 -0.35 20.06 -9.57
CA GLU A 240 -1.35 20.51 -8.59
C GLU A 240 -0.78 20.58 -7.16
N TYR A 241 0.51 20.30 -6.99
CA TYR A 241 1.17 20.34 -5.69
C TYR A 241 1.31 21.77 -5.18
N GLN A 242 0.89 21.98 -3.93
CA GLN A 242 1.02 23.24 -3.24
C GLN A 242 1.29 23.00 -1.76
N VAL A 243 2.29 23.73 -1.22
CA VAL A 243 2.59 23.72 0.21
C VAL A 243 1.52 24.49 0.99
N GLY A 244 1.21 24.04 2.19
CA GLY A 244 0.26 24.68 3.10
C GLY A 244 -1.14 24.10 3.07
N ILE A 245 -1.44 23.24 2.11
CA ILE A 245 -2.71 22.52 1.98
C ILE A 245 -2.47 21.03 1.81
N SER A 246 -3.52 20.23 1.97
CA SER A 246 -3.49 18.83 1.57
C SER A 246 -3.64 18.75 0.05
N PRO A 247 -2.63 18.30 -0.70
CA PRO A 247 -2.70 18.24 -2.15
C PRO A 247 -3.76 17.23 -2.64
N PRO A 248 -4.31 17.41 -3.86
CA PRO A 248 -5.07 16.35 -4.51
C PRO A 248 -4.24 15.07 -4.62
N SER A 249 -4.89 13.93 -4.52
CA SER A 249 -4.23 12.61 -4.48
C SER A 249 -4.86 11.63 -5.46
N TYR A 250 -4.05 10.68 -5.96
CA TYR A 250 -4.50 9.57 -6.83
C TYR A 250 -5.08 8.41 -6.03
N ASP A 251 -5.77 8.69 -4.94
CA ASP A 251 -6.30 7.66 -4.05
C ASP A 251 -7.82 7.78 -3.85
N LYS A 252 -8.28 7.27 -2.74
CA LYS A 252 -9.68 7.27 -2.30
C LYS A 252 -10.16 8.61 -1.69
N GLN A 253 -9.58 9.74 -2.06
CA GLN A 253 -9.97 11.04 -1.51
C GLN A 253 -11.43 11.38 -1.81
N PHE A 254 -11.93 11.04 -3.00
CA PHE A 254 -13.37 11.22 -3.35
C PHE A 254 -14.28 10.49 -2.36
N VAL A 255 -13.92 9.28 -1.98
CA VAL A 255 -14.71 8.50 -1.00
C VAL A 255 -14.62 9.11 0.38
N ARG A 256 -13.41 9.49 0.82
CA ARG A 256 -13.25 10.13 2.14
C ARG A 256 -14.01 11.44 2.25
N ASP A 257 -13.93 12.30 1.23
CA ASP A 257 -14.61 13.57 1.19
C ASP A 257 -16.14 13.38 1.25
N TYR A 258 -16.66 12.41 0.49
CA TYR A 258 -18.09 12.07 0.55
C TYR A 258 -18.51 11.61 1.95
N LEU A 259 -17.76 10.69 2.56
CA LEU A 259 -18.07 10.14 3.89
C LEU A 259 -18.02 11.21 4.99
N GLU A 260 -17.11 12.16 4.87
CA GLU A 260 -17.03 13.31 5.79
C GLU A 260 -18.16 14.31 5.55
N GLN A 261 -18.51 14.57 4.30
CA GLN A 261 -19.60 15.48 3.93
C GLN A 261 -20.96 15.02 4.46
N ILE A 262 -21.23 13.70 4.45
CA ILE A 262 -22.46 13.14 5.01
C ILE A 262 -22.44 12.99 6.53
N GLY A 263 -21.31 13.33 7.18
CA GLY A 263 -21.16 13.25 8.63
C GLY A 263 -21.16 11.84 9.20
N TRP A 264 -20.64 10.86 8.44
CA TRP A 264 -20.55 9.49 8.93
C TRP A 264 -19.59 9.39 10.11
N ASN A 265 -19.99 8.65 11.13
CA ASN A 265 -19.24 8.50 12.39
C ASN A 265 -18.01 7.58 12.31
N LYS A 266 -17.64 7.09 11.12
CA LYS A 266 -16.48 6.21 10.85
C LYS A 266 -16.54 4.86 11.59
N THR A 267 -17.74 4.40 11.90
CA THR A 267 -17.99 3.08 12.52
C THR A 267 -18.91 2.23 11.66
N PRO A 268 -18.79 0.88 11.68
CA PRO A 268 -19.69 0.02 10.94
C PRO A 268 -21.15 0.16 11.41
N PRO A 269 -22.13 0.00 10.49
CA PRO A 269 -21.98 -0.28 9.07
C PRO A 269 -21.61 0.97 8.28
N ALA A 270 -20.80 0.81 7.23
CA ALA A 270 -20.50 1.91 6.33
C ALA A 270 -21.70 2.21 5.41
N PRO A 271 -21.94 3.48 5.07
CA PRO A 271 -22.98 3.86 4.12
C PRO A 271 -22.66 3.43 2.70
N LYS A 272 -23.67 3.38 1.85
CA LYS A 272 -23.48 3.23 0.39
C LYS A 272 -22.78 4.45 -0.18
N VAL A 273 -21.96 4.22 -1.19
CA VAL A 273 -21.24 5.28 -1.90
C VAL A 273 -21.91 5.53 -3.25
N PRO A 274 -22.19 6.78 -3.63
CA PRO A 274 -22.77 7.12 -4.92
C PRO A 274 -21.89 6.66 -6.08
N GLU A 275 -22.52 6.33 -7.20
CA GLU A 275 -21.84 5.79 -8.39
C GLU A 275 -20.80 6.78 -8.96
N ASP A 276 -21.09 8.07 -8.97
CA ASP A 276 -20.13 9.10 -9.43
C ASP A 276 -18.87 9.17 -8.56
N VAL A 277 -18.99 8.91 -7.26
CA VAL A 277 -17.85 8.83 -6.33
C VAL A 277 -17.03 7.55 -6.56
N ILE A 278 -17.71 6.43 -6.84
CA ILE A 278 -17.08 5.16 -7.20
C ILE A 278 -16.30 5.31 -8.51
N ASP A 279 -16.93 5.85 -9.54
CA ASP A 279 -16.32 6.06 -10.86
C ASP A 279 -15.14 7.03 -10.80
N GLY A 280 -15.28 8.13 -10.05
CA GLY A 280 -14.20 9.08 -9.83
C GLY A 280 -12.99 8.44 -9.12
N THR A 281 -13.24 7.57 -8.17
CA THR A 281 -12.18 6.81 -7.47
C THR A 281 -11.49 5.82 -8.40
N ALA A 282 -12.27 5.04 -9.16
CA ALA A 282 -11.71 4.11 -10.16
C ALA A 282 -10.86 4.84 -11.20
N ALA A 283 -11.32 6.00 -11.67
CA ALA A 283 -10.57 6.84 -12.62
C ALA A 283 -9.22 7.32 -12.06
N LYS A 284 -9.15 7.66 -10.77
CA LYS A 284 -7.89 8.06 -10.11
C LYS A 284 -6.90 6.91 -10.01
N TYR A 285 -7.35 5.71 -9.68
CA TYR A 285 -6.49 4.53 -9.70
C TYR A 285 -5.96 4.22 -11.11
N ALA A 286 -6.83 4.30 -12.12
CA ALA A 286 -6.45 4.08 -13.51
C ALA A 286 -5.44 5.12 -14.02
N GLU A 287 -5.62 6.39 -13.64
CA GLU A 287 -4.69 7.47 -13.99
C GLU A 287 -3.30 7.25 -13.38
N ALA A 288 -3.24 6.82 -12.12
CA ALA A 288 -1.98 6.50 -11.47
C ALA A 288 -1.26 5.34 -12.17
N LEU A 289 -1.97 4.29 -12.54
CA LEU A 289 -1.43 3.14 -13.25
C LEU A 289 -0.86 3.54 -14.63
N ASP A 290 -1.60 4.34 -15.39
CA ASP A 290 -1.16 4.82 -16.71
C ASP A 290 0.08 5.72 -16.59
N LYS A 291 0.07 6.70 -15.69
CA LYS A 291 1.20 7.63 -15.51
C LYS A 291 2.47 6.94 -15.03
N LEU A 292 2.36 6.06 -14.06
CA LEU A 292 3.52 5.41 -13.45
C LEU A 292 4.05 4.23 -14.24
N ALA A 293 3.16 3.39 -14.74
CA ALA A 293 3.51 2.12 -15.38
C ALA A 293 3.24 2.08 -16.89
N GLY A 294 2.50 3.03 -17.44
CA GLY A 294 2.08 3.02 -18.83
C GLY A 294 1.08 1.90 -19.13
N ILE A 295 0.37 1.40 -18.13
CA ILE A 295 -0.59 0.29 -18.25
C ILE A 295 -1.99 0.86 -18.23
N ARG A 296 -2.80 0.43 -19.20
CA ARG A 296 -4.25 0.68 -19.25
C ARG A 296 -4.96 -0.66 -19.20
N LEU A 297 -5.93 -0.76 -18.32
CA LEU A 297 -6.81 -1.92 -18.26
C LEU A 297 -8.01 -1.68 -19.18
N ASP A 298 -8.32 -2.67 -20.01
CA ASP A 298 -9.44 -2.64 -20.99
C ASP A 298 -10.81 -2.75 -20.30
#